data_8dc635e191ae0a1544c05cbb2421ad23
#
_entry.id   8dc635e191ae0a1544c05cbb2421ad23
#
_cell.length_a   1.000
_cell.length_b   1.000
_cell.length_c   1.000
_cell.angle_alpha   90.00
_cell.angle_beta   90.00
_cell.angle_gamma   90.00
#
_symmetry.space_group_name_H-M   'P 1'
#
loop_
_entity.id
_entity.type
_entity.pdbx_description
1 polymer ?
#
loop_
_entity_poly.entity_id
_entity_poly.type
_entity_poly.pdbx_seq_one_letter_code
_entity_poly.pdbx_strand_id
1 'polypeptide(L)'
;GLSGEMSDFEHQVNWELEHLEKADLIIMNILGSSKSPISLLEMGIYMQSGKMHVICEPDYYRYDNVRITCKRYGVPLYHSLDDYLKEFER
;
A
#
# COMPACT_ATOMS: atom_id res chain seq x y z
N GLY A 1 12.55 22.87 19.56
CA GLY A 1 11.25 23.09 20.12
C GLY A 1 10.19 22.24 19.46
N LEU A 2 8.96 22.47 19.84
CA LEU A 2 7.84 21.74 19.27
C LEU A 2 7.75 21.85 17.77
N SER A 3 8.05 23.04 17.24
CA SER A 3 8.01 23.26 15.80
C SER A 3 9.06 22.44 15.06
N GLY A 4 10.22 22.18 15.69
CA GLY A 4 11.25 21.35 15.09
C GLY A 4 10.80 19.89 14.98
N GLU A 5 10.20 19.35 16.04
CA GLU A 5 9.70 17.98 16.03
C GLU A 5 8.58 17.80 15.02
N MET A 6 7.64 18.74 14.96
CA MET A 6 6.55 18.72 14.00
C MET A 6 7.10 18.79 12.57
N SER A 7 8.09 19.66 12.35
CA SER A 7 8.70 19.81 11.04
C SER A 7 9.38 18.52 10.58
N ASP A 8 10.09 17.83 11.47
CA ASP A 8 10.75 16.57 11.13
C ASP A 8 9.73 15.48 10.76
N PHE A 9 8.64 15.39 11.53
CA PHE A 9 7.58 14.47 11.24
C PHE A 9 6.91 14.78 9.91
N GLU A 10 6.59 16.04 9.67
CA GLU A 10 6.00 16.47 8.40
C GLU A 10 6.93 16.18 7.22
N HIS A 11 8.21 16.44 7.38
CA HIS A 11 9.20 16.14 6.34
C HIS A 11 9.22 14.65 6.01
N GLN A 12 9.14 13.80 7.02
CA GLN A 12 9.14 12.37 6.80
C GLN A 12 7.89 11.91 6.04
N VAL A 13 6.72 12.40 6.44
CA VAL A 13 5.47 12.05 5.77
C VAL A 13 5.49 12.55 4.32
N ASN A 14 5.90 13.77 4.10
CA ASN A 14 5.97 14.33 2.75
C ASN A 14 7.00 13.60 1.89
N TRP A 15 8.13 13.19 2.46
CA TRP A 15 9.13 12.42 1.75
C TRP A 15 8.55 11.08 1.27
N GLU A 16 7.80 10.39 2.14
CA GLU A 16 7.16 9.13 1.78
C GLU A 16 6.14 9.31 0.66
N LEU A 17 5.29 10.33 0.77
CA LEU A 17 4.29 10.62 -0.26
C LEU A 17 4.94 10.99 -1.59
N GLU A 18 5.99 11.80 -1.57
CA GLU A 18 6.71 12.16 -2.79
C GLU A 18 7.35 10.94 -3.46
N HIS A 19 7.89 10.01 -2.65
CA HIS A 19 8.46 8.78 -3.18
C HIS A 19 7.39 7.93 -3.88
N LEU A 20 6.21 7.82 -3.27
CA LEU A 20 5.10 7.08 -3.88
C LEU A 20 4.62 7.76 -5.17
N GLU A 21 4.55 9.09 -5.17
CA GLU A 21 4.14 9.83 -6.35
C GLU A 21 5.10 9.67 -7.52
N LYS A 22 6.39 9.63 -7.25
CA LYS A 22 7.44 9.49 -8.27
C LYS A 22 7.68 8.05 -8.69
N ALA A 23 7.24 7.07 -7.91
CA ALA A 23 7.45 5.67 -8.23
C ALA A 23 6.69 5.27 -9.48
N ASP A 24 7.30 4.40 -10.29
CA ASP A 24 6.64 3.82 -11.48
C ASP A 24 5.72 2.68 -11.09
N LEU A 25 5.98 2.05 -9.94
CA LEU A 25 5.20 0.93 -9.44
C LEU A 25 5.15 1.01 -7.92
N ILE A 26 3.97 0.86 -7.35
CA ILE A 26 3.77 0.82 -5.91
C ILE A 26 3.31 -0.58 -5.52
N ILE A 27 4.08 -1.23 -4.66
CA ILE A 27 3.71 -2.54 -4.12
C ILE A 27 3.34 -2.37 -2.65
N MET A 28 2.08 -2.64 -2.33
CA MET A 28 1.55 -2.53 -0.98
C MET A 28 1.43 -3.94 -0.39
N ASN A 29 2.27 -4.27 0.60
CA ASN A 29 2.30 -5.59 1.22
C ASN A 29 1.67 -5.51 2.61
N ILE A 30 0.48 -6.09 2.77
CA ILE A 30 -0.28 -6.06 4.02
C ILE A 30 -0.29 -7.46 4.64
N LEU A 31 0.37 -7.59 5.78
CA LEU A 31 0.47 -8.86 6.49
C LEU A 31 -0.78 -9.10 7.34
N GLY A 32 -1.16 -10.38 7.47
CA GLY A 32 -2.36 -10.76 8.20
C GLY A 32 -2.37 -10.35 9.65
N SER A 33 -1.22 -10.35 10.31
CA SER A 33 -1.08 -9.99 11.72
C SER A 33 -1.02 -8.48 11.97
N SER A 34 -0.95 -7.67 10.91
CA SER A 34 -0.80 -6.22 11.01
C SER A 34 -2.16 -5.53 10.99
N LYS A 35 -2.27 -4.38 11.63
CA LYS A 35 -3.45 -3.52 11.47
C LYS A 35 -3.26 -2.50 10.36
N SER A 36 -2.03 -2.13 10.08
CA SER A 36 -1.60 -1.31 8.94
C SER A 36 -2.51 -0.13 8.57
N PRO A 37 -2.91 0.74 9.50
CA PRO A 37 -3.81 1.85 9.15
C PRO A 37 -3.17 2.84 8.18
N ILE A 38 -1.87 3.07 8.27
CA ILE A 38 -1.17 3.98 7.36
C ILE A 38 -1.09 3.38 5.96
N SER A 39 -0.87 2.07 5.86
CA SER A 39 -0.86 1.39 4.56
C SER A 39 -2.22 1.49 3.88
N LEU A 40 -3.31 1.35 4.64
CA LEU A 40 -4.67 1.50 4.09
C LEU A 40 -4.91 2.93 3.60
N LEU A 41 -4.41 3.93 4.33
CA LEU A 41 -4.52 5.32 3.92
C LEU A 41 -3.78 5.56 2.61
N GLU A 42 -2.54 5.10 2.52
CA GLU A 42 -1.73 5.25 1.31
C GLU A 42 -2.35 4.49 0.13
N MET A 43 -2.89 3.30 0.39
CA MET A 43 -3.61 2.55 -0.62
C MET A 43 -4.77 3.36 -1.19
N GLY A 44 -5.56 4.00 -0.32
CA GLY A 44 -6.67 4.82 -0.75
C GLY A 44 -6.25 5.99 -1.63
N ILE A 45 -5.12 6.62 -1.31
CA ILE A 45 -4.61 7.75 -2.08
C ILE A 45 -4.19 7.32 -3.49
N TYR A 46 -3.51 6.18 -3.61
CA TYR A 46 -2.88 5.78 -4.88
C TYR A 46 -3.64 4.68 -5.61
N MET A 47 -4.80 4.27 -5.12
CA MET A 47 -5.59 3.19 -5.72
C MET A 47 -5.92 3.44 -7.19
N GLN A 48 -6.14 4.69 -7.57
CA GLN A 48 -6.49 5.05 -8.94
C GLN A 48 -5.30 5.50 -9.77
N SER A 49 -4.09 5.39 -9.24
CA SER A 49 -2.89 5.84 -9.95
C SER A 49 -2.55 4.99 -11.17
N GLY A 50 -3.06 3.77 -11.24
CA GLY A 50 -2.73 2.82 -12.31
C GLY A 50 -1.40 2.12 -12.12
N LYS A 51 -0.70 2.38 -11.03
CA LYS A 51 0.63 1.81 -10.79
C LYS A 51 0.73 1.03 -9.49
N MET A 52 -0.40 0.70 -8.86
CA MET A 52 -0.41 -0.01 -7.57
C MET A 52 -0.72 -1.48 -7.74
N HIS A 53 0.07 -2.33 -7.09
CA HIS A 53 -0.22 -3.74 -6.89
C HIS A 53 -0.34 -3.99 -5.39
N VAL A 54 -1.29 -4.80 -4.98
CA VAL A 54 -1.54 -5.04 -3.57
C VAL A 54 -1.31 -6.51 -3.25
N ILE A 55 -0.57 -6.75 -2.17
CA ILE A 55 -0.39 -8.08 -1.59
C ILE A 55 -1.07 -8.01 -0.23
N CYS A 56 -2.08 -8.85 -0.01
CA CYS A 56 -2.81 -8.85 1.26
C CYS A 56 -3.13 -10.29 1.66
N GLU A 57 -2.65 -10.67 2.83
CA GLU A 57 -2.94 -12.01 3.33
C GLU A 57 -4.43 -12.14 3.66
N PRO A 58 -5.07 -13.28 3.29
CA PRO A 58 -6.52 -13.44 3.48
C PRO A 58 -6.99 -13.38 4.94
N ASP A 59 -6.10 -13.60 5.91
CA ASP A 59 -6.44 -13.51 7.32
C ASP A 59 -6.31 -12.10 7.90
N TYR A 60 -5.95 -11.11 7.07
CA TYR A 60 -5.95 -9.72 7.50
C TYR A 60 -7.38 -9.30 7.86
N TYR A 61 -7.55 -8.61 8.99
CA TYR A 61 -8.90 -8.33 9.52
C TYR A 61 -9.75 -7.47 8.59
N ARG A 62 -9.15 -6.70 7.69
CA ARG A 62 -9.85 -5.88 6.70
C ARG A 62 -9.67 -6.42 5.28
N TYR A 63 -9.37 -7.70 5.15
CA TYR A 63 -9.11 -8.30 3.84
C TYR A 63 -10.26 -8.05 2.84
N ASP A 64 -11.51 -8.22 3.27
CA ASP A 64 -12.63 -8.02 2.36
C ASP A 64 -12.74 -6.57 1.87
N ASN A 65 -12.42 -5.60 2.73
CA ASN A 65 -12.38 -4.20 2.31
C ASN A 65 -11.32 -4.00 1.21
N VAL A 66 -10.14 -4.60 1.40
CA VAL A 66 -9.05 -4.52 0.42
C VAL A 66 -9.46 -5.20 -0.89
N ARG A 67 -9.98 -6.42 -0.79
CA ARG A 67 -10.39 -7.21 -1.95
C ARG A 67 -11.44 -6.49 -2.81
N ILE A 68 -12.48 -6.00 -2.17
CA ILE A 68 -13.58 -5.33 -2.87
C ILE A 68 -13.10 -4.04 -3.53
N THR A 69 -12.28 -3.27 -2.82
CA THR A 69 -11.75 -2.02 -3.35
C THR A 69 -10.82 -2.26 -4.53
N CYS A 70 -9.93 -3.24 -4.42
CA CYS A 70 -9.05 -3.61 -5.53
C CYS A 70 -9.85 -4.02 -6.77
N LYS A 71 -10.89 -4.82 -6.57
CA LYS A 71 -11.74 -5.26 -7.68
C LYS A 71 -12.42 -4.07 -8.35
N ARG A 72 -12.92 -3.13 -7.57
CA ARG A 72 -13.62 -1.96 -8.10
C ARG A 72 -12.72 -1.10 -8.97
N TYR A 73 -11.48 -0.92 -8.58
CA TYR A 73 -10.54 -0.03 -9.27
C TYR A 73 -9.56 -0.75 -10.19
N GLY A 74 -9.73 -2.05 -10.36
CA GLY A 74 -8.88 -2.82 -11.27
C GLY A 74 -7.44 -2.96 -10.80
N VAL A 75 -7.22 -2.97 -9.49
CA VAL A 75 -5.89 -3.11 -8.91
C VAL A 75 -5.59 -4.59 -8.70
N PRO A 76 -4.44 -5.09 -9.21
CA PRO A 76 -4.06 -6.48 -8.98
C PRO A 76 -3.89 -6.79 -7.50
N LEU A 77 -4.47 -7.89 -7.05
CA LEU A 77 -4.41 -8.34 -5.67
C LEU A 77 -3.82 -9.75 -5.61
N TYR A 78 -2.85 -9.93 -4.72
CA TYR A 78 -2.18 -11.20 -4.49
C TYR A 78 -2.27 -11.55 -3.02
N HIS A 79 -2.27 -12.85 -2.69
CA HIS A 79 -2.43 -13.30 -1.31
C HIS A 79 -1.12 -13.38 -0.54
N SER A 80 0.00 -13.43 -1.24
CA SER A 80 1.32 -13.49 -0.61
C SER A 80 2.37 -12.92 -1.53
N LEU A 81 3.52 -12.59 -0.96
CA LEU A 81 4.66 -12.13 -1.74
C LEU A 81 5.11 -13.21 -2.73
N ASP A 82 5.06 -14.48 -2.32
CA ASP A 82 5.43 -15.59 -3.20
C ASP A 82 4.52 -15.64 -4.42
N ASP A 83 3.21 -15.52 -4.24
CA ASP A 83 2.26 -15.48 -5.34
C ASP A 83 2.54 -14.32 -6.28
N TYR A 84 2.86 -13.15 -5.72
CA TYR A 84 3.19 -11.98 -6.51
C TYR A 84 4.43 -12.22 -7.37
N LEU A 85 5.49 -12.75 -6.76
CA LEU A 85 6.75 -12.98 -7.46
C LEU A 85 6.62 -14.01 -8.57
N LYS A 86 5.77 -15.01 -8.40
CA LYS A 86 5.54 -16.04 -9.41
C LYS A 86 5.00 -15.49 -10.73
N GLU A 87 4.24 -14.40 -10.67
CA GLU A 87 3.72 -13.75 -11.88
C GLU A 87 4.84 -13.24 -12.79
N PHE A 88 6.00 -12.95 -12.22
CA PHE A 88 7.13 -12.39 -12.95
C PHE A 88 8.24 -13.40 -13.23
N GLU A 89 8.08 -14.65 -12.78
CA GLU A 89 9.01 -15.74 -13.07
C GLU A 89 8.60 -16.45 -14.36
N ARG A 90 9.17 -16.03 -15.44
CA ARG A 90 8.92 -16.71 -16.72
C ARG A 90 10.19 -16.87 -17.51
#